data_60bb8feb2241e399a10969dd49c9d076
#
_entry.id   60bb8feb2241e399a10969dd49c9d076
#
_cell.length_a   1.000
_cell.length_b   1.000
_cell.length_c   1.000
_cell.angle_alpha   90.00
_cell.angle_beta   90.00
_cell.angle_gamma   90.00
#
_symmetry.space_group_name_H-M   'P 1'
#
loop_
_entity.id
_entity.type
_entity.pdbx_description
1 polymer ?
#
loop_
_entity_poly.entity_id
_entity_poly.type
_entity_poly.pdbx_seq_one_letter_code
_entity_poly.pdbx_strand_id
1 'polypeptide(L)'
;MGLSFGVPGARYTVNSKGRRTFSTGIPGTGLYNLETLDSGARSSRSRSSTDGYFDAAASSAGPPAPGLFARKAERALNTFLLDIYNSDHPDDVASVFEKAAELKAQYVELKYPLDLISFLHGATDEKWATEVELLGASLWEQRGAAFDDKYVCKYFKGIKPGVSISPGITTRLHYNEQTLGFIWSEILQSQKKYEEAVAVLTLMQPNQMVAISLADIEISAGDFDGAIETTEDIEVFDDATAMLMLLRGVAFRGKDMHEAAIECFKRVLKEKKLPEPLTHRALFERGTTYALMGKKAMGIKDLEKILVDNPDYPEVEKKLMELKK
;
A
#
# COMPACT_ATOMS: atom_id res chain seq x y z
N MET A 1 -22.29 14.97 -9.85
CA MET A 1 -22.29 13.59 -9.29
C MET A 1 -21.08 12.87 -9.88
N GLY A 2 -20.29 12.18 -9.12
CA GLY A 2 -19.17 11.38 -9.59
C GLY A 2 -19.46 9.90 -9.28
N LEU A 3 -18.97 9.00 -10.13
CA LEU A 3 -19.01 7.56 -9.88
C LEU A 3 -17.73 7.18 -9.13
N SER A 4 -17.88 6.43 -8.06
CA SER A 4 -16.78 5.98 -7.21
C SER A 4 -16.84 4.46 -7.11
N PHE A 5 -15.73 3.81 -7.44
CA PHE A 5 -15.57 2.35 -7.38
C PHE A 5 -14.36 2.04 -6.50
N GLY A 6 -14.45 1.00 -5.68
CA GLY A 6 -13.32 0.54 -4.87
C GLY A 6 -13.75 -0.17 -3.60
N VAL A 7 -12.79 -0.88 -3.02
CA VAL A 7 -12.89 -1.60 -1.74
C VAL A 7 -12.59 -0.66 -0.57
N PRO A 8 -12.94 -1.01 0.67
CA PRO A 8 -12.48 -0.29 1.83
C PRO A 8 -10.95 -0.20 1.83
N GLY A 9 -10.40 1.01 1.62
CA GLY A 9 -8.97 1.23 1.54
C GLY A 9 -8.43 1.63 0.17
N ALA A 10 -9.11 1.30 -0.93
CA ALA A 10 -8.72 1.74 -2.27
C ALA A 10 -9.95 2.18 -3.06
N ARG A 11 -10.01 3.44 -3.49
CA ARG A 11 -11.14 4.00 -4.21
C ARG A 11 -10.71 4.72 -5.48
N TYR A 12 -11.32 4.34 -6.58
CA TYR A 12 -11.22 5.04 -7.87
C TYR A 12 -12.45 5.92 -8.04
N THR A 13 -12.27 7.20 -8.31
CA THR A 13 -13.37 8.15 -8.50
C THR A 13 -13.24 8.86 -9.84
N VAL A 14 -14.34 8.86 -10.62
CA VAL A 14 -14.46 9.70 -11.82
C VAL A 14 -15.48 10.78 -11.52
N ASN A 15 -15.10 12.04 -11.55
CA ASN A 15 -16.05 13.12 -11.35
C ASN A 15 -16.78 13.48 -12.67
N SER A 16 -17.86 14.27 -12.56
CA SER A 16 -18.68 14.71 -13.70
C SER A 16 -17.94 15.55 -14.75
N LYS A 17 -16.69 15.94 -14.50
CA LYS A 17 -15.78 16.66 -15.41
C LYS A 17 -14.74 15.73 -16.04
N GLY A 18 -14.86 14.41 -15.86
CA GLY A 18 -13.92 13.43 -16.41
C GLY A 18 -12.60 13.31 -15.66
N ARG A 19 -12.41 14.03 -14.52
CA ARG A 19 -11.22 13.92 -13.69
C ARG A 19 -11.22 12.59 -12.97
N ARG A 20 -10.16 11.81 -13.18
CA ARG A 20 -9.96 10.50 -12.58
C ARG A 20 -9.02 10.65 -11.39
N THR A 21 -9.45 10.17 -10.23
CA THR A 21 -8.63 10.15 -9.03
C THR A 21 -8.62 8.73 -8.46
N PHE A 22 -7.45 8.27 -8.11
CA PHE A 22 -7.26 7.04 -7.37
C PHE A 22 -6.86 7.41 -5.95
N SER A 23 -7.62 6.96 -4.96
CA SER A 23 -7.31 7.17 -3.56
C SER A 23 -7.10 5.82 -2.88
N THR A 24 -5.99 5.69 -2.18
CA THR A 24 -5.74 4.56 -1.28
C THR A 24 -5.73 5.06 0.15
N GLY A 25 -6.44 4.37 1.03
CA GLY A 25 -6.51 4.71 2.45
C GLY A 25 -7.23 3.64 3.25
N ILE A 26 -6.95 3.51 4.53
CA ILE A 26 -7.66 2.56 5.38
C ILE A 26 -8.87 3.24 6.00
N PRO A 27 -10.08 2.61 5.91
CA PRO A 27 -11.27 3.11 6.58
C PRO A 27 -11.03 3.23 8.08
N GLY A 28 -11.28 4.40 8.63
CA GLY A 28 -11.17 4.66 10.07
C GLY A 28 -9.84 5.24 10.55
N THR A 29 -8.83 5.39 9.69
CA THR A 29 -7.52 5.93 10.10
C THR A 29 -7.22 7.34 9.60
N GLY A 30 -8.06 7.88 8.72
CA GLY A 30 -7.88 9.25 8.19
C GLY A 30 -6.75 9.40 7.17
N LEU A 31 -6.25 8.32 6.61
CA LEU A 31 -5.14 8.34 5.67
C LEU A 31 -5.61 8.09 4.24
N TYR A 32 -5.27 9.03 3.36
CA TYR A 32 -5.49 8.93 1.93
C TYR A 32 -4.24 9.34 1.16
N ASN A 33 -3.88 8.55 0.17
CA ASN A 33 -3.06 9.00 -0.95
C ASN A 33 -4.01 9.29 -2.13
N LEU A 34 -3.95 10.49 -2.70
CA LEU A 34 -4.79 10.90 -3.83
C LEU A 34 -3.91 11.10 -5.05
N GLU A 35 -3.94 10.18 -6.00
CA GLU A 35 -3.32 10.36 -7.31
C GLU A 35 -4.35 10.84 -8.34
N THR A 36 -4.05 11.93 -9.05
CA THR A 36 -4.85 12.40 -10.17
C THR A 36 -4.32 11.79 -11.47
N LEU A 37 -5.14 10.97 -12.12
CA LEU A 37 -4.80 10.25 -13.35
C LEU A 37 -5.21 11.04 -14.61
N ASP A 38 -4.91 12.34 -14.70
CA ASP A 38 -5.19 13.13 -15.90
C ASP A 38 -4.02 13.05 -16.89
N SER A 39 -4.25 12.40 -18.01
CA SER A 39 -3.38 12.48 -19.18
C SER A 39 -3.64 13.79 -19.92
N GLY A 40 -2.78 14.76 -19.76
CA GLY A 40 -2.64 15.89 -20.67
C GLY A 40 -3.19 17.24 -20.20
N ALA A 41 -2.39 18.00 -19.47
CA ALA A 41 -2.34 19.45 -19.58
C ALA A 41 -1.02 19.99 -19.01
N ARG A 42 -0.48 20.96 -19.71
CA ARG A 42 0.85 21.55 -19.60
C ARG A 42 1.25 21.97 -18.19
N SER A 43 2.50 21.67 -17.88
CA SER A 43 3.26 22.09 -16.71
C SER A 43 3.15 23.58 -16.40
N SER A 44 2.88 23.91 -15.16
CA SER A 44 3.44 25.08 -14.51
C SER A 44 4.47 24.61 -13.47
N ARG A 45 5.69 25.10 -13.65
CA ARG A 45 6.85 24.80 -12.81
C ARG A 45 6.59 25.23 -11.37
N SER A 46 6.62 24.33 -10.44
CA SER A 46 7.16 24.60 -9.09
C SER A 46 8.27 23.60 -8.83
N ARG A 47 9.48 24.13 -8.70
CA ARG A 47 10.64 23.39 -8.22
C ARG A 47 10.41 23.12 -6.72
N SER A 48 10.27 21.87 -6.33
CA SER A 48 10.70 21.42 -5.03
C SER A 48 11.59 20.20 -5.22
N SER A 49 12.82 20.40 -4.88
CA SER A 49 13.85 19.39 -4.78
C SER A 49 13.51 18.43 -3.65
N THR A 50 13.16 17.21 -3.98
CA THR A 50 13.31 16.05 -3.11
C THR A 50 13.56 14.84 -4.00
N ASP A 51 14.83 14.65 -4.35
CA ASP A 51 15.37 13.35 -4.76
C ASP A 51 15.35 12.47 -3.52
N GLY A 52 14.41 11.52 -3.48
CA GLY A 52 14.30 10.56 -2.41
C GLY A 52 13.08 9.66 -2.57
N TYR A 53 13.26 8.48 -3.11
CA TYR A 53 12.35 7.33 -3.07
C TYR A 53 11.06 7.31 -3.93
N PHE A 54 10.65 8.36 -4.61
CA PHE A 54 9.44 8.35 -5.45
C PHE A 54 9.75 8.76 -6.89
N ASP A 55 10.36 7.87 -7.67
CA ASP A 55 10.53 8.10 -9.11
C ASP A 55 9.25 7.70 -9.86
N ALA A 56 8.44 8.70 -10.21
CA ALA A 56 7.16 8.57 -10.92
C ALA A 56 7.33 8.37 -12.43
N ALA A 57 8.40 7.76 -12.88
CA ALA A 57 8.62 7.41 -14.27
C ALA A 57 8.76 5.90 -14.45
N ALA A 58 7.66 5.17 -14.27
CA ALA A 58 7.60 3.80 -14.78
C ALA A 58 7.64 3.85 -16.31
N SER A 59 8.66 3.25 -16.90
CA SER A 59 8.76 3.07 -18.34
C SER A 59 7.49 2.39 -18.87
N SER A 60 6.79 3.06 -19.77
CA SER A 60 5.59 2.58 -20.47
C SER A 60 5.92 1.51 -21.55
N ALA A 61 6.95 0.72 -21.37
CA ALA A 61 7.27 -0.36 -22.28
C ALA A 61 6.44 -1.59 -21.88
N GLY A 62 5.57 -2.03 -22.81
CA GLY A 62 4.81 -3.27 -22.65
C GLY A 62 5.69 -4.50 -22.45
N PRO A 63 5.10 -5.70 -22.29
CA PRO A 63 5.83 -6.93 -22.10
C PRO A 63 6.83 -7.17 -23.24
N PRO A 64 8.05 -7.66 -22.94
CA PRO A 64 9.08 -7.88 -23.96
C PRO A 64 8.61 -8.88 -25.03
N ALA A 65 8.97 -8.65 -26.28
CA ALA A 65 8.63 -9.56 -27.35
C ALA A 65 9.24 -10.96 -27.15
N PRO A 66 8.54 -12.04 -27.57
CA PRO A 66 9.08 -13.38 -27.55
C PRO A 66 10.24 -13.49 -28.55
N GLY A 67 11.23 -14.33 -28.25
CA GLY A 67 12.34 -14.57 -29.16
C GLY A 67 11.90 -15.25 -30.46
N LEU A 68 12.76 -15.19 -31.50
CA LEU A 68 12.48 -15.81 -32.82
C LEU A 68 12.12 -17.30 -32.72
N PHE A 69 12.75 -18.04 -31.80
CA PHE A 69 12.55 -19.46 -31.54
C PHE A 69 11.68 -19.73 -30.30
N ALA A 70 10.88 -18.73 -29.89
CA ALA A 70 10.00 -18.90 -28.74
C ALA A 70 9.01 -20.07 -28.93
N ARG A 71 8.85 -20.87 -27.88
CA ARG A 71 7.90 -21.99 -27.84
C ARG A 71 6.45 -21.45 -27.90
N LYS A 72 5.51 -22.32 -28.28
CA LYS A 72 4.08 -21.96 -28.34
C LYS A 72 3.58 -21.41 -27.01
N ALA A 73 3.96 -22.03 -25.90
CA ALA A 73 3.63 -21.56 -24.55
C ALA A 73 4.09 -20.10 -24.31
N GLU A 74 5.32 -19.78 -24.66
CA GLU A 74 5.86 -18.42 -24.49
C GLU A 74 5.11 -17.37 -25.32
N ARG A 75 4.77 -17.73 -26.56
CA ARG A 75 3.98 -16.82 -27.43
C ARG A 75 2.57 -16.61 -26.88
N ALA A 76 1.93 -17.68 -26.38
CA ALA A 76 0.62 -17.60 -25.76
C ALA A 76 0.65 -16.70 -24.49
N LEU A 77 1.67 -16.87 -23.63
CA LEU A 77 1.87 -16.00 -22.48
C LEU A 77 2.08 -14.54 -22.90
N ASN A 78 2.93 -14.28 -23.90
CA ASN A 78 3.16 -12.93 -24.37
C ASN A 78 1.89 -12.28 -24.93
N THR A 79 1.09 -12.99 -25.70
CA THR A 79 -0.21 -12.51 -26.20
C THR A 79 -1.13 -12.17 -25.03
N PHE A 80 -1.25 -13.05 -24.05
CA PHE A 80 -2.06 -12.81 -22.86
C PHE A 80 -1.62 -11.56 -22.07
N LEU A 81 -0.31 -11.38 -21.86
CA LEU A 81 0.22 -10.20 -21.18
C LEU A 81 0.02 -8.91 -22.00
N LEU A 82 0.10 -8.98 -23.33
CA LEU A 82 -0.20 -7.87 -24.23
C LEU A 82 -1.69 -7.51 -24.21
N ASP A 83 -2.57 -8.50 -24.16
CA ASP A 83 -4.02 -8.27 -24.04
C ASP A 83 -4.35 -7.52 -22.75
N ILE A 84 -3.75 -7.91 -21.62
CA ILE A 84 -3.89 -7.21 -20.35
C ILE A 84 -3.33 -5.78 -20.44
N TYR A 85 -2.11 -5.63 -20.97
CA TYR A 85 -1.42 -4.34 -21.09
C TYR A 85 -2.18 -3.33 -21.96
N ASN A 86 -2.79 -3.81 -23.07
CA ASN A 86 -3.53 -2.97 -24.03
C ASN A 86 -5.03 -2.88 -23.72
N SER A 87 -5.51 -3.52 -22.65
CA SER A 87 -6.93 -3.52 -22.31
C SER A 87 -7.42 -2.12 -21.93
N ASP A 88 -8.52 -1.68 -22.55
CA ASP A 88 -9.27 -0.49 -22.11
C ASP A 88 -10.04 -0.73 -20.80
N HIS A 89 -10.14 -1.99 -20.38
CA HIS A 89 -10.80 -2.45 -19.15
C HIS A 89 -9.83 -3.30 -18.30
N PRO A 90 -8.78 -2.69 -17.73
CA PRO A 90 -7.78 -3.41 -16.91
C PRO A 90 -8.39 -4.09 -15.67
N ASP A 91 -9.63 -3.74 -15.32
CA ASP A 91 -10.34 -4.23 -14.13
C ASP A 91 -11.22 -5.46 -14.41
N ASP A 92 -11.13 -6.06 -15.61
CA ASP A 92 -11.84 -7.33 -15.91
C ASP A 92 -11.08 -8.54 -15.35
N VAL A 93 -11.14 -8.66 -14.03
CA VAL A 93 -10.50 -9.75 -13.27
C VAL A 93 -11.01 -11.12 -13.72
N ALA A 94 -12.31 -11.24 -14.03
CA ALA A 94 -12.91 -12.50 -14.47
C ALA A 94 -12.25 -13.02 -15.75
N SER A 95 -12.08 -12.16 -16.75
CA SER A 95 -11.41 -12.53 -18.03
C SER A 95 -9.96 -12.95 -17.80
N VAL A 96 -9.24 -12.31 -16.86
CA VAL A 96 -7.86 -12.69 -16.52
C VAL A 96 -7.83 -14.10 -15.92
N PHE A 97 -8.70 -14.42 -14.97
CA PHE A 97 -8.78 -15.76 -14.35
C PHE A 97 -9.16 -16.84 -15.35
N GLU A 98 -10.17 -16.59 -16.19
CA GLU A 98 -10.63 -17.56 -17.20
C GLU A 98 -9.51 -17.89 -18.21
N LYS A 99 -8.91 -16.88 -18.82
CA LYS A 99 -7.81 -17.05 -19.78
C LYS A 99 -6.58 -17.69 -19.12
N ALA A 100 -6.23 -17.30 -17.89
CA ALA A 100 -5.13 -17.93 -17.17
C ALA A 100 -5.41 -19.43 -16.91
N ALA A 101 -6.64 -19.81 -16.55
CA ALA A 101 -7.01 -21.20 -16.35
C ALA A 101 -6.92 -22.01 -17.66
N GLU A 102 -7.41 -21.47 -18.79
CA GLU A 102 -7.28 -22.11 -20.12
C GLU A 102 -5.82 -22.33 -20.51
N LEU A 103 -4.98 -21.31 -20.33
CA LEU A 103 -3.56 -21.39 -20.66
C LEU A 103 -2.80 -22.37 -19.75
N LYS A 104 -3.13 -22.44 -18.46
CA LYS A 104 -2.55 -23.43 -17.54
C LYS A 104 -2.92 -24.86 -17.90
N ALA A 105 -4.17 -25.09 -18.34
CA ALA A 105 -4.60 -26.40 -18.82
C ALA A 105 -3.86 -26.85 -20.09
N GLN A 106 -3.51 -25.89 -20.97
CA GLN A 106 -2.81 -26.16 -22.21
C GLN A 106 -1.28 -26.24 -22.05
N TYR A 107 -0.71 -25.44 -21.14
CA TYR A 107 0.73 -25.27 -20.94
C TYR A 107 1.09 -25.29 -19.46
N VAL A 108 1.41 -26.44 -18.92
CA VAL A 108 1.71 -26.63 -17.48
C VAL A 108 2.92 -25.79 -17.04
N GLU A 109 3.88 -25.55 -17.92
CA GLU A 109 5.05 -24.73 -17.68
C GLU A 109 4.76 -23.24 -17.45
N LEU A 110 3.53 -22.78 -17.71
CA LEU A 110 3.10 -21.40 -17.46
C LEU A 110 2.44 -21.20 -16.09
N LYS A 111 2.45 -22.21 -15.22
CA LYS A 111 1.79 -22.14 -13.91
C LYS A 111 2.17 -20.87 -13.15
N TYR A 112 3.45 -20.63 -12.91
CA TYR A 112 3.89 -19.52 -12.08
C TYR A 112 3.59 -18.13 -12.65
N PRO A 113 3.91 -17.81 -13.92
CA PRO A 113 3.57 -16.49 -14.45
C PRO A 113 2.05 -16.23 -14.47
N LEU A 114 1.24 -17.26 -14.76
CA LEU A 114 -0.22 -17.10 -14.76
C LEU A 114 -0.79 -16.97 -13.34
N ASP A 115 -0.29 -17.73 -12.37
CA ASP A 115 -0.71 -17.63 -10.98
C ASP A 115 -0.35 -16.24 -10.38
N LEU A 116 0.87 -15.75 -10.65
CA LEU A 116 1.32 -14.43 -10.20
C LEU A 116 0.49 -13.29 -10.80
N ILE A 117 0.13 -13.35 -12.08
CA ILE A 117 -0.75 -12.33 -12.70
C ILE A 117 -2.16 -12.43 -12.16
N SER A 118 -2.72 -13.65 -12.04
CA SER A 118 -4.06 -13.84 -11.47
C SER A 118 -4.13 -13.33 -10.03
N PHE A 119 -3.10 -13.57 -9.21
CA PHE A 119 -3.01 -13.05 -7.86
C PHE A 119 -3.02 -11.51 -7.82
N LEU A 120 -2.19 -10.85 -8.66
CA LEU A 120 -2.15 -9.39 -8.71
C LEU A 120 -3.49 -8.76 -9.11
N HIS A 121 -4.15 -9.32 -10.14
CA HIS A 121 -5.43 -8.80 -10.59
C HIS A 121 -6.56 -9.12 -9.59
N GLY A 122 -6.59 -10.35 -9.07
CA GLY A 122 -7.59 -10.75 -8.08
C GLY A 122 -7.51 -9.94 -6.80
N ALA A 123 -6.31 -9.54 -6.36
CA ALA A 123 -6.11 -8.72 -5.17
C ALA A 123 -6.78 -7.33 -5.25
N THR A 124 -7.23 -6.91 -6.42
CA THR A 124 -7.93 -5.62 -6.62
C THR A 124 -9.45 -5.70 -6.48
N ASP A 125 -10.04 -6.89 -6.40
CA ASP A 125 -11.49 -7.09 -6.36
C ASP A 125 -11.88 -8.14 -5.29
N GLU A 126 -12.61 -7.68 -4.26
CA GLU A 126 -13.08 -8.52 -3.14
C GLU A 126 -13.89 -9.76 -3.56
N LYS A 127 -14.48 -9.74 -4.76
CA LYS A 127 -15.23 -10.91 -5.28
C LYS A 127 -14.35 -12.14 -5.45
N TRP A 128 -13.03 -11.94 -5.61
CA TRP A 128 -12.04 -12.99 -5.83
C TRP A 128 -11.25 -13.33 -4.58
N ALA A 129 -11.69 -12.88 -3.41
CA ALA A 129 -10.95 -13.04 -2.15
C ALA A 129 -10.57 -14.50 -1.85
N THR A 130 -11.45 -15.46 -2.15
CA THR A 130 -11.19 -16.90 -1.92
C THR A 130 -10.10 -17.43 -2.84
N GLU A 131 -10.18 -17.12 -4.15
CA GLU A 131 -9.19 -17.53 -5.15
C GLU A 131 -7.84 -16.87 -4.88
N VAL A 132 -7.84 -15.60 -4.52
CA VAL A 132 -6.64 -14.83 -4.15
C VAL A 132 -5.98 -15.41 -2.90
N GLU A 133 -6.76 -15.82 -1.91
CA GLU A 133 -6.24 -16.48 -0.71
C GLU A 133 -5.54 -17.79 -1.04
N LEU A 134 -6.17 -18.64 -1.86
CA LEU A 134 -5.57 -19.91 -2.29
C LEU A 134 -4.28 -19.69 -3.11
N LEU A 135 -4.31 -18.71 -4.04
CA LEU A 135 -3.15 -18.35 -4.84
C LEU A 135 -2.03 -17.76 -3.98
N GLY A 136 -2.36 -16.82 -3.07
CA GLY A 136 -1.40 -16.18 -2.17
C GLY A 136 -0.67 -17.18 -1.30
N ALA A 137 -1.40 -18.10 -0.65
CA ALA A 137 -0.81 -19.15 0.17
C ALA A 137 0.12 -20.07 -0.66
N SER A 138 -0.36 -20.55 -1.83
CA SER A 138 0.44 -21.41 -2.71
C SER A 138 1.68 -20.72 -3.27
N LEU A 139 1.54 -19.46 -3.71
CA LEU A 139 2.65 -18.69 -4.26
C LEU A 139 3.67 -18.33 -3.17
N TRP A 140 3.22 -18.02 -1.96
CA TRP A 140 4.11 -17.72 -0.84
C TRP A 140 4.95 -18.94 -0.44
N GLU A 141 4.34 -20.13 -0.40
CA GLU A 141 5.04 -21.37 -0.13
C GLU A 141 6.08 -21.70 -1.22
N GLN A 142 5.75 -21.46 -2.50
CA GLN A 142 6.56 -21.76 -3.66
C GLN A 142 7.33 -20.56 -4.21
N ARG A 143 7.46 -19.46 -3.44
CA ARG A 143 7.96 -18.16 -3.95
C ARG A 143 9.32 -18.23 -4.62
N GLY A 144 10.27 -18.98 -4.04
CA GLY A 144 11.59 -19.15 -4.66
C GLY A 144 11.49 -19.75 -6.06
N ALA A 145 10.77 -20.87 -6.21
CA ALA A 145 10.56 -21.50 -7.51
C ALA A 145 9.75 -20.61 -8.48
N ALA A 146 8.78 -19.85 -7.97
CA ALA A 146 7.98 -18.96 -8.80
C ALA A 146 8.80 -17.80 -9.38
N PHE A 147 9.67 -17.17 -8.58
CA PHE A 147 10.49 -16.05 -9.05
C PHE A 147 11.79 -16.48 -9.75
N ASP A 148 12.22 -17.75 -9.62
CA ASP A 148 13.28 -18.34 -10.42
C ASP A 148 12.78 -18.90 -11.78
N ASP A 149 11.45 -18.91 -12.01
CA ASP A 149 10.88 -19.35 -13.27
C ASP A 149 11.36 -18.47 -14.44
N LYS A 150 11.77 -19.12 -15.55
CA LYS A 150 12.34 -18.43 -16.72
C LYS A 150 11.40 -17.40 -17.36
N TYR A 151 10.09 -17.64 -17.33
CA TYR A 151 9.10 -16.73 -17.91
C TYR A 151 8.83 -15.57 -16.95
N VAL A 152 8.80 -15.83 -15.65
CA VAL A 152 8.73 -14.78 -14.62
C VAL A 152 9.96 -13.90 -14.69
N CYS A 153 11.16 -14.47 -14.69
CA CYS A 153 12.41 -13.72 -14.85
C CYS A 153 12.44 -12.86 -16.12
N LYS A 154 11.81 -13.31 -17.21
CA LYS A 154 11.79 -12.57 -18.47
C LYS A 154 10.73 -11.47 -18.50
N TYR A 155 9.51 -11.80 -18.13
CA TYR A 155 8.34 -10.95 -18.38
C TYR A 155 7.96 -10.04 -17.22
N PHE A 156 8.42 -10.31 -15.99
CA PHE A 156 7.99 -9.58 -14.80
C PHE A 156 8.95 -8.46 -14.36
N LYS A 157 10.13 -8.34 -14.99
CA LYS A 157 11.13 -7.29 -14.66
C LYS A 157 10.58 -5.86 -14.69
N GLY A 158 9.62 -5.59 -15.59
CA GLY A 158 8.98 -4.28 -15.75
C GLY A 158 7.75 -4.08 -14.87
N ILE A 159 7.24 -5.13 -14.24
CA ILE A 159 6.03 -5.05 -13.42
C ILE A 159 6.39 -4.45 -12.07
N LYS A 160 5.71 -3.36 -11.72
CA LYS A 160 5.87 -2.66 -10.45
C LYS A 160 4.49 -2.40 -9.84
N PRO A 161 3.91 -3.40 -9.15
CA PRO A 161 2.63 -3.19 -8.47
C PRO A 161 2.76 -2.13 -7.38
N GLY A 162 1.66 -1.43 -7.14
CA GLY A 162 1.49 -0.61 -5.94
C GLY A 162 1.39 -1.52 -4.72
N VAL A 163 2.14 -1.20 -3.69
CA VAL A 163 2.16 -1.96 -2.43
C VAL A 163 1.89 -0.99 -1.30
N SER A 164 0.91 -1.30 -0.48
CA SER A 164 0.68 -0.59 0.77
C SER A 164 1.61 -1.15 1.84
N ILE A 165 2.46 -0.31 2.39
CA ILE A 165 3.40 -0.68 3.45
C ILE A 165 2.77 -0.43 4.83
N SER A 166 1.96 0.60 4.92
CA SER A 166 1.15 1.00 6.07
C SER A 166 0.07 1.96 5.59
N PRO A 167 -0.98 2.21 6.37
CA PRO A 167 -2.00 3.18 6.04
C PRO A 167 -1.44 4.52 5.56
N GLY A 168 -1.74 4.88 4.29
CA GLY A 168 -1.29 6.12 3.66
C GLY A 168 0.12 6.08 3.07
N ILE A 169 0.83 4.95 3.15
CA ILE A 169 2.13 4.75 2.51
C ILE A 169 2.02 3.65 1.47
N THR A 170 1.87 4.07 0.21
CA THR A 170 1.91 3.18 -0.93
C THR A 170 3.16 3.47 -1.75
N THR A 171 3.87 2.43 -2.14
CA THR A 171 5.06 2.52 -2.99
C THR A 171 4.95 1.55 -4.15
N ARG A 172 5.70 1.79 -5.22
CA ARG A 172 5.80 0.86 -6.36
C ARG A 172 7.10 0.09 -6.24
N LEU A 173 7.00 -1.22 -6.05
CA LEU A 173 8.15 -2.11 -5.95
C LEU A 173 8.22 -3.04 -7.16
N HIS A 174 9.44 -3.44 -7.54
CA HIS A 174 9.61 -4.50 -8.53
C HIS A 174 8.93 -5.77 -8.02
N TYR A 175 8.16 -6.44 -8.88
CA TYR A 175 7.45 -7.65 -8.50
C TYR A 175 8.44 -8.81 -8.31
N ASN A 176 8.71 -9.10 -7.07
CA ASN A 176 9.61 -10.13 -6.57
C ASN A 176 9.04 -10.77 -5.29
N GLU A 177 9.78 -11.66 -4.65
CA GLU A 177 9.36 -12.33 -3.42
C GLU A 177 8.96 -11.36 -2.31
N GLN A 178 9.72 -10.28 -2.11
CA GLN A 178 9.39 -9.28 -1.09
C GLN A 178 8.07 -8.57 -1.40
N THR A 179 7.88 -8.18 -2.65
CA THR A 179 6.64 -7.53 -3.09
C THR A 179 5.43 -8.44 -2.95
N LEU A 180 5.60 -9.73 -3.30
CA LEU A 180 4.57 -10.75 -3.04
C LEU A 180 4.24 -10.83 -1.55
N GLY A 181 5.26 -10.85 -0.69
CA GLY A 181 5.09 -10.91 0.76
C GLY A 181 4.31 -9.73 1.32
N PHE A 182 4.61 -8.50 0.88
CA PHE A 182 3.85 -7.31 1.29
C PHE A 182 2.39 -7.37 0.85
N ILE A 183 2.10 -7.70 -0.42
CA ILE A 183 0.73 -7.80 -0.92
C ILE A 183 -0.02 -8.91 -0.17
N TRP A 184 0.61 -10.05 0.06
CA TRP A 184 -0.01 -11.17 0.76
C TRP A 184 -0.28 -10.84 2.23
N SER A 185 0.66 -10.21 2.93
CA SER A 185 0.45 -9.79 4.33
C SER A 185 -0.65 -8.74 4.46
N GLU A 186 -0.79 -7.81 3.50
CA GLU A 186 -1.88 -6.82 3.47
C GLU A 186 -3.26 -7.50 3.28
N ILE A 187 -3.35 -8.49 2.40
CA ILE A 187 -4.57 -9.27 2.19
C ILE A 187 -4.96 -10.01 3.48
N LEU A 188 -4.01 -10.69 4.12
CA LEU A 188 -4.22 -11.37 5.40
C LEU A 188 -4.65 -10.40 6.50
N GLN A 189 -4.03 -9.21 6.59
CA GLN A 189 -4.41 -8.16 7.54
C GLN A 189 -5.85 -7.69 7.29
N SER A 190 -6.25 -7.47 6.04
CA SER A 190 -7.62 -7.06 5.69
C SER A 190 -8.67 -8.09 6.10
N GLN A 191 -8.30 -9.36 6.09
CA GLN A 191 -9.12 -10.49 6.57
C GLN A 191 -9.00 -10.72 8.09
N LYS A 192 -8.24 -9.88 8.81
CA LYS A 192 -7.95 -10.01 10.25
C LYS A 192 -7.18 -11.29 10.62
N LYS A 193 -6.46 -11.88 9.69
CA LYS A 193 -5.57 -13.02 9.88
C LYS A 193 -4.17 -12.52 10.30
N TYR A 194 -4.12 -11.83 11.43
CA TYR A 194 -2.93 -11.08 11.85
C TYR A 194 -1.72 -12.00 12.12
N GLU A 195 -1.93 -13.14 12.76
CA GLU A 195 -0.84 -14.09 13.05
C GLU A 195 -0.19 -14.62 11.77
N GLU A 196 -1.01 -14.92 10.74
CA GLU A 196 -0.51 -15.37 9.45
C GLU A 196 0.23 -14.23 8.73
N ALA A 197 -0.28 -13.00 8.79
CA ALA A 197 0.38 -11.83 8.21
C ALA A 197 1.74 -11.54 8.85
N VAL A 198 1.84 -11.61 10.18
CA VAL A 198 3.10 -11.51 10.93
C VAL A 198 4.08 -12.60 10.51
N ALA A 199 3.61 -13.86 10.38
CA ALA A 199 4.45 -14.97 9.95
C ALA A 199 5.03 -14.75 8.54
N VAL A 200 4.26 -14.17 7.61
CA VAL A 200 4.74 -13.80 6.27
C VAL A 200 5.88 -12.79 6.36
N LEU A 201 5.67 -11.69 7.10
CA LEU A 201 6.67 -10.60 7.22
C LEU A 201 7.94 -11.04 7.94
N THR A 202 7.81 -11.91 8.95
CA THR A 202 8.96 -12.45 9.70
C THR A 202 9.88 -13.32 8.84
N LEU A 203 9.33 -13.97 7.79
CA LEU A 203 10.12 -14.75 6.83
C LEU A 203 10.77 -13.92 5.73
N MET A 204 10.46 -12.62 5.65
CA MET A 204 11.06 -11.72 4.66
C MET A 204 12.45 -11.23 5.11
N GLN A 205 13.23 -10.72 4.16
CA GLN A 205 14.50 -10.05 4.47
C GLN A 205 14.24 -8.79 5.31
N PRO A 206 14.82 -8.68 6.52
CA PRO A 206 14.60 -7.54 7.40
C PRO A 206 15.02 -6.22 6.75
N ASN A 207 14.13 -5.24 6.75
CA ASN A 207 14.39 -3.87 6.34
C ASN A 207 13.34 -2.94 6.94
N GLN A 208 13.51 -1.62 6.77
CA GLN A 208 12.61 -0.62 7.35
C GLN A 208 11.14 -0.78 6.89
N MET A 209 10.89 -1.16 5.63
CA MET A 209 9.53 -1.37 5.14
C MET A 209 8.86 -2.58 5.81
N VAL A 210 9.61 -3.67 5.99
CA VAL A 210 9.13 -4.86 6.72
C VAL A 210 8.81 -4.49 8.18
N ALA A 211 9.68 -3.74 8.83
CA ALA A 211 9.45 -3.28 10.21
C ALA A 211 8.21 -2.38 10.33
N ILE A 212 7.98 -1.47 9.36
CA ILE A 212 6.79 -0.63 9.32
C ILE A 212 5.53 -1.47 9.17
N SER A 213 5.50 -2.41 8.20
CA SER A 213 4.34 -3.29 7.99
C SER A 213 4.09 -4.19 9.20
N LEU A 214 5.15 -4.72 9.81
CA LEU A 214 5.04 -5.57 10.99
C LEU A 214 4.42 -4.79 12.17
N ALA A 215 4.98 -3.63 12.50
CA ALA A 215 4.44 -2.79 13.59
C ALA A 215 2.99 -2.36 13.33
N ASP A 216 2.60 -2.10 12.08
CA ASP A 216 1.22 -1.75 11.73
C ASP A 216 0.25 -2.92 11.93
N ILE A 217 0.66 -4.14 11.56
CA ILE A 217 -0.14 -5.35 11.76
C ILE A 217 -0.25 -5.68 13.25
N GLU A 218 0.83 -5.58 14.02
CA GLU A 218 0.83 -5.79 15.46
C GLU A 218 -0.11 -4.80 16.16
N ILE A 219 -0.09 -3.52 15.78
CA ILE A 219 -1.06 -2.52 16.29
C ILE A 219 -2.50 -2.91 15.92
N SER A 220 -2.73 -3.35 14.68
CA SER A 220 -4.06 -3.76 14.21
C SER A 220 -4.58 -5.01 14.93
N ALA A 221 -3.67 -5.89 15.33
CA ALA A 221 -3.94 -7.07 16.14
C ALA A 221 -4.21 -6.74 17.62
N GLY A 222 -3.84 -5.53 18.07
CA GLY A 222 -3.84 -5.14 19.47
C GLY A 222 -2.61 -5.60 20.24
N ASP A 223 -1.61 -6.15 19.56
CA ASP A 223 -0.31 -6.50 20.14
C ASP A 223 0.59 -5.25 20.19
N PHE A 224 0.26 -4.37 21.13
CA PHE A 224 1.01 -3.13 21.32
C PHE A 224 2.41 -3.37 21.89
N ASP A 225 2.63 -4.46 22.62
CA ASP A 225 3.95 -4.80 23.15
C ASP A 225 4.88 -5.24 22.01
N GLY A 226 4.42 -6.10 21.10
CA GLY A 226 5.15 -6.45 19.87
C GLY A 226 5.50 -5.22 19.04
N ALA A 227 4.55 -4.34 18.80
CA ALA A 227 4.80 -3.11 18.03
C ALA A 227 5.83 -2.17 18.71
N ILE A 228 5.88 -2.12 20.04
CA ILE A 228 6.90 -1.35 20.78
C ILE A 228 8.27 -2.04 20.62
N GLU A 229 8.35 -3.35 20.67
CA GLU A 229 9.58 -4.12 20.45
C GLU A 229 10.08 -3.94 19.00
N THR A 230 9.23 -4.16 18.01
CA THR A 230 9.55 -3.97 16.59
C THR A 230 10.09 -2.57 16.27
N THR A 231 9.70 -1.57 17.05
CA THR A 231 10.11 -0.16 16.88
C THR A 231 11.09 0.31 17.96
N GLU A 232 11.84 -0.60 18.59
CA GLU A 232 12.84 -0.23 19.61
C GLU A 232 14.07 0.46 18.99
N ASP A 233 14.75 1.29 19.77
CA ASP A 233 16.00 1.98 19.44
C ASP A 233 16.01 2.79 18.14
N ILE A 234 14.85 3.38 17.76
CA ILE A 234 14.74 4.20 16.55
C ILE A 234 15.06 5.66 16.83
N GLU A 235 15.99 6.18 16.05
CA GLU A 235 16.23 7.62 15.90
C GLU A 235 15.60 8.12 14.59
N VAL A 236 14.95 9.29 14.63
CA VAL A 236 14.27 9.88 13.45
C VAL A 236 15.30 10.67 12.64
N PHE A 237 15.54 10.22 11.39
CA PHE A 237 16.43 10.91 10.45
C PHE A 237 15.93 10.89 9.00
N ASP A 238 14.95 10.04 8.68
CA ASP A 238 14.29 9.94 7.38
C ASP A 238 12.80 9.60 7.54
N ASP A 239 12.10 9.48 6.42
CA ASP A 239 10.65 9.22 6.37
C ASP A 239 10.29 7.85 6.97
N ALA A 240 11.11 6.83 6.75
CA ALA A 240 10.84 5.48 7.24
C ALA A 240 10.99 5.40 8.76
N THR A 241 12.07 5.97 9.31
CA THR A 241 12.28 6.03 10.76
C THR A 241 11.28 6.96 11.46
N ALA A 242 10.84 8.03 10.78
CA ALA A 242 9.76 8.87 11.29
C ALA A 242 8.44 8.11 11.37
N MET A 243 8.13 7.26 10.36
CA MET A 243 6.95 6.41 10.37
C MET A 243 7.02 5.35 11.49
N LEU A 244 8.15 4.69 11.67
CA LEU A 244 8.35 3.75 12.78
C LEU A 244 8.16 4.43 14.15
N MET A 245 8.72 5.64 14.35
CA MET A 245 8.52 6.43 15.57
C MET A 245 7.05 6.81 15.77
N LEU A 246 6.33 7.10 14.67
CA LEU A 246 4.90 7.39 14.71
C LEU A 246 4.11 6.15 15.16
N LEU A 247 4.39 4.98 14.58
CA LEU A 247 3.75 3.71 14.97
C LEU A 247 4.04 3.36 16.42
N ARG A 248 5.27 3.57 16.90
CA ARG A 248 5.61 3.44 18.32
C ARG A 248 4.72 4.31 19.20
N GLY A 249 4.48 5.56 18.80
CA GLY A 249 3.57 6.45 19.50
C GLY A 249 2.12 5.93 19.51
N VAL A 250 1.64 5.36 18.42
CA VAL A 250 0.31 4.74 18.34
C VAL A 250 0.22 3.54 19.27
N ALA A 251 1.25 2.69 19.30
CA ALA A 251 1.32 1.54 20.21
C ALA A 251 1.33 1.95 21.68
N PHE A 252 2.12 2.97 22.07
CA PHE A 252 2.07 3.52 23.43
C PHE A 252 0.69 4.06 23.79
N ARG A 253 0.01 4.73 22.86
CA ARG A 253 -1.37 5.19 23.06
C ARG A 253 -2.32 4.02 23.30
N GLY A 254 -2.17 2.93 22.54
CA GLY A 254 -2.97 1.70 22.70
C GLY A 254 -2.81 1.06 24.08
N LYS A 255 -1.68 1.31 24.76
CA LYS A 255 -1.41 0.91 26.15
C LYS A 255 -1.77 1.99 27.19
N ASP A 256 -2.53 3.03 26.81
CA ASP A 256 -2.84 4.18 27.67
C ASP A 256 -1.61 4.97 28.17
N MET A 257 -0.42 4.74 27.59
CA MET A 257 0.81 5.46 27.91
C MET A 257 0.89 6.77 27.13
N HIS A 258 -0.08 7.67 27.36
CA HIS A 258 -0.33 8.85 26.55
C HIS A 258 0.85 9.84 26.51
N GLU A 259 1.58 10.03 27.59
CA GLU A 259 2.75 10.90 27.66
C GLU A 259 3.88 10.38 26.76
N ALA A 260 4.14 9.06 26.77
CA ALA A 260 5.13 8.42 25.91
C ALA A 260 4.72 8.55 24.42
N ALA A 261 3.44 8.35 24.11
CA ALA A 261 2.90 8.56 22.78
C ALA A 261 3.14 10.00 22.27
N ILE A 262 2.80 11.00 23.09
CA ILE A 262 3.01 12.41 22.76
C ILE A 262 4.49 12.70 22.50
N GLU A 263 5.39 12.12 23.27
CA GLU A 263 6.83 12.31 23.05
C GLU A 263 7.30 11.73 21.72
N CYS A 264 6.81 10.55 21.32
CA CYS A 264 7.08 9.98 20.00
C CYS A 264 6.61 10.91 18.88
N PHE A 265 5.38 11.40 18.95
CA PHE A 265 4.83 12.31 17.93
C PHE A 265 5.58 13.65 17.87
N LYS A 266 6.05 14.17 19.00
CA LYS A 266 6.89 15.37 19.04
C LYS A 266 8.23 15.15 18.35
N ARG A 267 8.86 13.97 18.53
CA ARG A 267 10.12 13.62 17.84
C ARG A 267 9.91 13.61 16.34
N VAL A 268 8.84 12.99 15.83
CA VAL A 268 8.46 13.04 14.42
C VAL A 268 8.31 14.48 13.94
N LEU A 269 7.49 15.28 14.62
CA LEU A 269 7.18 16.66 14.21
C LEU A 269 8.33 17.66 14.40
N LYS A 270 9.44 17.25 15.02
CA LYS A 270 10.66 18.05 15.11
C LYS A 270 11.46 18.02 13.79
N GLU A 271 11.34 16.94 13.02
CA GLU A 271 11.97 16.82 11.71
C GLU A 271 11.25 17.73 10.70
N LYS A 272 11.99 18.67 10.08
CA LYS A 272 11.42 19.72 9.22
C LYS A 272 11.27 19.33 7.76
N LYS A 273 11.85 18.22 7.35
CA LYS A 273 11.89 17.79 5.94
C LYS A 273 10.94 16.62 5.64
N LEU A 274 10.06 16.28 6.58
CA LEU A 274 9.12 15.18 6.36
C LEU A 274 8.08 15.53 5.30
N PRO A 275 7.63 14.54 4.52
CA PRO A 275 6.50 14.69 3.64
C PRO A 275 5.25 15.17 4.38
N GLU A 276 4.48 16.01 3.70
CA GLU A 276 3.23 16.57 4.25
C GLU A 276 2.27 15.51 4.80
N PRO A 277 2.00 14.37 4.10
CA PRO A 277 1.13 13.32 4.62
C PRO A 277 1.59 12.75 5.97
N LEU A 278 2.89 12.56 6.16
CA LEU A 278 3.45 12.03 7.41
C LEU A 278 3.35 13.06 8.54
N THR A 279 3.58 14.33 8.22
CA THR A 279 3.39 15.45 9.15
C THR A 279 1.94 15.56 9.59
N HIS A 280 0.98 15.48 8.66
CA HIS A 280 -0.45 15.50 8.96
C HIS A 280 -0.87 14.33 9.84
N ARG A 281 -0.37 13.12 9.54
CA ARG A 281 -0.63 11.95 10.39
C ARG A 281 -0.11 12.15 11.81
N ALA A 282 1.12 12.62 11.95
CA ALA A 282 1.70 12.86 13.28
C ALA A 282 0.91 13.92 14.07
N LEU A 283 0.41 14.96 13.40
CA LEU A 283 -0.48 15.96 14.02
C LEU A 283 -1.82 15.35 14.41
N PHE A 284 -2.42 14.53 13.56
CA PHE A 284 -3.68 13.84 13.84
C PHE A 284 -3.58 12.92 15.05
N GLU A 285 -2.54 12.07 15.06
CA GLU A 285 -2.30 11.13 16.15
C GLU A 285 -2.01 11.86 17.47
N ARG A 286 -1.21 12.92 17.44
CA ARG A 286 -0.93 13.74 18.62
C ARG A 286 -2.17 14.48 19.10
N GLY A 287 -2.93 15.09 18.21
CA GLY A 287 -4.17 15.80 18.52
C GLY A 287 -5.21 14.88 19.16
N THR A 288 -5.37 13.67 18.62
CA THR A 288 -6.24 12.63 19.19
C THR A 288 -5.77 12.21 20.58
N THR A 289 -4.47 12.03 20.77
CA THR A 289 -3.91 11.67 22.09
C THR A 289 -4.11 12.79 23.11
N TYR A 290 -3.92 14.05 22.73
CA TYR A 290 -4.25 15.19 23.62
C TYR A 290 -5.74 15.20 24.02
N ALA A 291 -6.62 14.86 23.09
CA ALA A 291 -8.05 14.73 23.38
C ALA A 291 -8.34 13.66 24.45
N LEU A 292 -7.72 12.49 24.35
CA LEU A 292 -7.83 11.40 25.34
C LEU A 292 -7.32 11.83 26.71
N MET A 293 -6.28 12.67 26.77
CA MET A 293 -5.76 13.25 28.02
C MET A 293 -6.61 14.38 28.60
N GLY A 294 -7.74 14.74 27.98
CA GLY A 294 -8.55 15.88 28.36
C GLY A 294 -7.98 17.24 27.96
N LYS A 295 -6.85 17.28 27.26
CA LYS A 295 -6.18 18.51 26.79
C LYS A 295 -6.80 19.01 25.47
N LYS A 296 -8.13 19.21 25.46
CA LYS A 296 -8.93 19.49 24.25
C LYS A 296 -8.37 20.64 23.40
N ALA A 297 -7.95 21.74 24.03
CA ALA A 297 -7.42 22.91 23.31
C ALA A 297 -6.15 22.59 22.49
N MET A 298 -5.28 21.72 23.02
CA MET A 298 -4.07 21.29 22.30
C MET A 298 -4.43 20.37 21.14
N GLY A 299 -5.38 19.45 21.34
CA GLY A 299 -5.90 18.57 20.30
C GLY A 299 -6.53 19.36 19.15
N ILE A 300 -7.40 20.32 19.46
CA ILE A 300 -8.05 21.19 18.46
C ILE A 300 -6.99 21.93 17.63
N LYS A 301 -5.96 22.50 18.29
CA LYS A 301 -4.90 23.24 17.60
C LYS A 301 -4.13 22.37 16.58
N ASP A 302 -3.82 21.12 16.93
CA ASP A 302 -3.13 20.21 16.01
C ASP A 302 -4.03 19.83 14.83
N LEU A 303 -5.31 19.55 15.08
CA LEU A 303 -6.28 19.20 14.03
C LEU A 303 -6.60 20.37 13.10
N GLU A 304 -6.75 21.59 13.63
CA GLU A 304 -6.97 22.79 12.82
C GLU A 304 -5.77 23.10 11.92
N LYS A 305 -4.55 22.79 12.37
CA LYS A 305 -3.34 22.95 11.54
C LYS A 305 -3.37 22.04 10.31
N ILE A 306 -3.90 20.80 10.41
CA ILE A 306 -4.05 19.92 9.28
C ILE A 306 -5.01 20.52 8.24
N LEU A 307 -6.14 21.11 8.69
CA LEU A 307 -7.13 21.70 7.78
C LEU A 307 -6.63 22.94 7.05
N VAL A 308 -5.61 23.63 7.56
CA VAL A 308 -4.99 24.77 6.86
C VAL A 308 -4.28 24.28 5.59
N ASP A 309 -3.59 23.14 5.68
CA ASP A 309 -2.80 22.59 4.58
C ASP A 309 -3.65 21.64 3.70
N ASN A 310 -4.58 20.89 4.30
CA ASN A 310 -5.46 19.93 3.62
C ASN A 310 -6.90 20.02 4.19
N PRO A 311 -7.78 20.87 3.62
CA PRO A 311 -9.16 21.04 4.09
C PRO A 311 -10.02 19.77 4.01
N ASP A 312 -9.69 18.87 3.10
CA ASP A 312 -10.44 17.63 2.88
C ASP A 312 -9.83 16.43 3.64
N TYR A 313 -8.95 16.68 4.64
CA TYR A 313 -8.33 15.59 5.39
C TYR A 313 -9.40 14.79 6.15
N PRO A 314 -9.48 13.48 5.90
CA PRO A 314 -10.55 12.65 6.47
C PRO A 314 -10.55 12.66 7.99
N GLU A 315 -11.74 12.53 8.57
CA GLU A 315 -11.98 12.43 10.00
C GLU A 315 -11.64 13.66 10.85
N VAL A 316 -10.82 14.60 10.35
CA VAL A 316 -10.43 15.79 11.12
C VAL A 316 -11.65 16.63 11.48
N GLU A 317 -12.54 16.91 10.52
CA GLU A 317 -13.78 17.66 10.81
C GLU A 317 -14.66 16.96 11.85
N LYS A 318 -14.85 15.65 11.70
CA LYS A 318 -15.63 14.85 12.65
C LYS A 318 -15.01 14.92 14.03
N LYS A 319 -13.67 14.76 14.13
CA LYS A 319 -12.95 14.82 15.40
C LYS A 319 -13.02 16.20 16.06
N LEU A 320 -12.91 17.27 15.27
CA LEU A 320 -13.08 18.63 15.76
C LEU A 320 -14.50 18.88 16.29
N MET A 321 -15.54 18.39 15.60
CA MET A 321 -16.91 18.50 16.08
C MET A 321 -17.12 17.77 17.43
N GLU A 322 -16.50 16.62 17.61
CA GLU A 322 -16.52 15.87 18.88
C GLU A 322 -15.84 16.67 20.02
N LEU A 323 -14.71 17.31 19.73
CA LEU A 323 -13.92 18.03 20.74
C LEU A 323 -14.50 19.39 21.12
N LYS A 324 -15.24 20.03 20.22
CA LYS A 324 -15.89 21.34 20.45
C LYS A 324 -17.22 21.23 21.18
N LYS A 325 -17.76 20.03 21.34
CA LYS A 325 -18.89 19.72 22.23
C LYS A 325 -18.41 19.56 23.67
#